data_0d852eff8a5e73f394b2b8f8faf41f80
#
_entry.id   0d852eff8a5e73f394b2b8f8faf41f80
#
_cell.length_a   1.000
_cell.length_b   1.000
_cell.length_c   1.000
_cell.angle_alpha   90.00
_cell.angle_beta   90.00
_cell.angle_gamma   90.00
#
_symmetry.space_group_name_H-M   'P 1'
#
loop_
_entity.id
_entity.type
_entity.pdbx_description
1 polymer ?
#
loop_
_entity_poly.entity_id
_entity_poly.type
_entity_poly.pdbx_seq_one_letter_code
_entity_poly.pdbx_strand_id
1 'polypeptide(L)'
;MYNLAHRILKKLDPELSHNISIKALKLGIYPKIICKNTEILEQTIWGRTFKTPIGLSAGFDKNAEVINPILNLGFSFTELGTVTPLPQKGNSKPRIHRFPAQKALINSLGFNNKGMDVFERNINNSNLKENFQDKIIGINIGNNKDTVEILDDLKKLFDRLYRLGDYIVINLSSPNTPGLRDNLKSQNFEKIVTNIHRLRDENNSKIPILFKISPDISDQDKKDISLISLANDVDGLILTNTTVNKSMVNEKLEGGVSGLSLIHI
;
A
#
# COMPACT_ATOMS: atom_id res chain seq x y z
N MET A 1 -13.94 25.41 1.75
CA MET A 1 -13.00 25.03 0.67
C MET A 1 -13.05 23.53 0.39
N TYR A 2 -12.91 22.63 1.37
CA TYR A 2 -12.97 21.16 1.19
C TYR A 2 -14.23 20.68 0.46
N ASN A 3 -15.43 21.10 0.92
CA ASN A 3 -16.70 20.67 0.32
C ASN A 3 -16.85 21.05 -1.16
N LEU A 4 -16.31 22.20 -1.58
CA LEU A 4 -16.36 22.63 -2.99
C LEU A 4 -15.38 21.82 -3.85
N ALA A 5 -14.14 21.66 -3.40
CA ALA A 5 -13.14 20.84 -4.10
C ALA A 5 -13.63 19.38 -4.25
N HIS A 6 -14.19 18.80 -3.20
CA HIS A 6 -14.74 17.44 -3.21
C HIS A 6 -15.93 17.30 -4.18
N ARG A 7 -16.85 18.30 -4.24
CA ARG A 7 -17.96 18.28 -5.22
C ARG A 7 -17.48 18.33 -6.67
N ILE A 8 -16.43 19.10 -6.95
CA ILE A 8 -15.84 19.19 -8.30
C ILE A 8 -15.14 17.85 -8.63
N LEU A 9 -14.25 17.37 -7.78
CA LEU A 9 -13.49 16.15 -8.00
C LEU A 9 -14.38 14.92 -8.18
N LYS A 10 -15.53 14.85 -7.50
CA LYS A 10 -16.49 13.76 -7.70
C LYS A 10 -17.10 13.68 -9.09
N LYS A 11 -17.19 14.79 -9.82
CA LYS A 11 -17.76 14.85 -11.17
C LYS A 11 -16.75 14.49 -12.26
N LEU A 12 -15.46 14.52 -11.96
CA LEU A 12 -14.40 14.18 -12.90
C LEU A 12 -14.15 12.67 -12.92
N ASP A 13 -13.48 12.20 -13.99
CA ASP A 13 -12.93 10.84 -14.03
C ASP A 13 -12.12 10.56 -12.77
N PRO A 14 -12.25 9.36 -12.15
CA PRO A 14 -11.61 9.05 -10.88
C PRO A 14 -10.08 9.15 -10.92
N GLU A 15 -9.45 8.70 -11.99
CA GLU A 15 -7.99 8.72 -12.12
C GLU A 15 -7.49 10.15 -12.41
N LEU A 16 -8.26 10.94 -13.17
CA LEU A 16 -7.99 12.36 -13.37
C LEU A 16 -8.08 13.12 -12.04
N SER A 17 -9.10 12.84 -11.24
CA SER A 17 -9.27 13.45 -9.90
C SER A 17 -8.09 13.14 -8.98
N HIS A 18 -7.60 11.89 -9.00
CA HIS A 18 -6.40 11.50 -8.27
C HIS A 18 -5.17 12.29 -8.73
N ASN A 19 -4.94 12.39 -10.04
CA ASN A 19 -3.80 13.13 -10.59
C ASN A 19 -3.85 14.63 -10.26
N ILE A 20 -5.04 15.24 -10.28
CA ILE A 20 -5.25 16.63 -9.84
C ILE A 20 -4.91 16.78 -8.36
N SER A 21 -5.34 15.83 -7.52
CA SER A 21 -5.04 15.84 -6.08
C SER A 21 -3.53 15.75 -5.82
N ILE A 22 -2.81 14.85 -6.50
CA ILE A 22 -1.35 14.77 -6.41
C ILE A 22 -0.68 16.07 -6.85
N LYS A 23 -1.14 16.70 -7.94
CA LYS A 23 -0.61 18.01 -8.38
C LYS A 23 -0.87 19.11 -7.35
N ALA A 24 -2.07 19.17 -6.79
CA ALA A 24 -2.41 20.16 -5.76
C ALA A 24 -1.53 20.00 -4.51
N LEU A 25 -1.31 18.76 -4.06
CA LEU A 25 -0.41 18.44 -2.96
C LEU A 25 1.03 18.90 -3.25
N LYS A 26 1.55 18.64 -4.45
CA LYS A 26 2.88 19.11 -4.87
C LYS A 26 3.02 20.65 -4.88
N LEU A 27 1.96 21.35 -5.23
CA LEU A 27 1.91 22.82 -5.24
C LEU A 27 1.66 23.44 -3.86
N GLY A 28 1.55 22.62 -2.79
CA GLY A 28 1.25 23.11 -1.46
C GLY A 28 -0.20 23.52 -1.24
N ILE A 29 -1.11 23.16 -2.15
CA ILE A 29 -2.55 23.51 -2.08
C ILE A 29 -3.28 22.43 -1.26
N TYR A 30 -3.10 22.46 0.05
CA TYR A 30 -3.76 21.56 1.01
C TYR A 30 -3.82 22.18 2.41
N PRO A 31 -4.79 21.79 3.24
CA PRO A 31 -4.82 22.24 4.64
C PRO A 31 -3.72 21.53 5.44
N LYS A 32 -3.01 22.28 6.28
CA LYS A 32 -2.15 21.65 7.30
C LYS A 32 -3.01 21.29 8.50
N ILE A 33 -3.02 20.03 8.89
CA ILE A 33 -3.78 19.51 10.01
C ILE A 33 -2.81 19.10 11.11
N ILE A 34 -2.93 19.73 12.27
CA ILE A 34 -2.16 19.39 13.48
C ILE A 34 -3.11 18.62 14.41
N CYS A 35 -2.84 17.34 14.60
CA CYS A 35 -3.56 16.54 15.59
C CYS A 35 -3.07 16.94 16.99
N LYS A 36 -4.01 17.37 17.85
CA LYS A 36 -3.72 17.73 19.26
C LYS A 36 -4.25 16.63 20.19
N ASN A 37 -3.65 16.50 21.36
CA ASN A 37 -4.05 15.57 22.42
C ASN A 37 -4.13 14.12 21.92
N THR A 38 -3.07 13.66 21.27
CA THR A 38 -3.00 12.31 20.69
C THR A 38 -2.42 11.28 21.66
N GLU A 39 -1.98 11.66 22.86
CA GLU A 39 -1.28 10.77 23.79
C GLU A 39 -2.07 9.51 24.12
N ILE A 40 -3.41 9.61 24.23
CA ILE A 40 -4.28 8.46 24.48
C ILE A 40 -4.38 7.50 23.28
N LEU A 41 -3.99 7.94 22.09
CA LEU A 41 -4.03 7.18 20.85
C LEU A 41 -2.65 6.64 20.44
N GLU A 42 -1.62 7.04 21.17
CA GLU A 42 -0.25 6.63 20.87
C GLU A 42 -0.05 5.14 21.09
N GLN A 43 0.66 4.52 20.17
CA GLN A 43 1.04 3.12 20.27
C GLN A 43 2.51 2.96 19.88
N THR A 44 3.25 2.19 20.64
CA THR A 44 4.62 1.83 20.30
C THR A 44 4.65 0.43 19.71
N ILE A 45 5.05 0.35 18.43
CA ILE A 45 5.17 -0.88 17.67
C ILE A 45 6.56 -0.91 17.04
N TRP A 46 7.29 -2.02 17.15
CA TRP A 46 8.67 -2.19 16.67
C TRP A 46 9.64 -1.11 17.18
N GLY A 47 9.43 -0.60 18.40
CA GLY A 47 10.23 0.48 18.99
C GLY A 47 9.99 1.86 18.36
N ARG A 48 8.93 2.03 17.56
CA ARG A 48 8.52 3.29 16.95
C ARG A 48 7.17 3.75 17.49
N THR A 49 7.02 5.04 17.75
CA THR A 49 5.78 5.62 18.28
C THR A 49 4.87 6.09 17.16
N PHE A 50 3.73 5.43 17.02
CA PHE A 50 2.62 5.86 16.18
C PHE A 50 1.73 6.80 16.96
N LYS A 51 1.73 8.10 16.64
CA LYS A 51 0.94 9.13 17.36
C LYS A 51 -0.57 8.93 17.27
N THR A 52 -1.02 8.29 16.20
CA THR A 52 -2.42 7.86 16.05
C THR A 52 -2.47 6.57 15.23
N PRO A 53 -3.52 5.75 15.37
CA PRO A 53 -3.67 4.54 14.57
C PRO A 53 -4.13 4.82 13.12
N ILE A 54 -4.17 6.09 12.69
CA ILE A 54 -4.66 6.49 11.37
C ILE A 54 -3.49 6.81 10.46
N GLY A 55 -3.39 6.04 9.37
CA GLY A 55 -2.41 6.24 8.31
C GLY A 55 -3.04 6.24 6.92
N LEU A 56 -2.27 6.63 5.93
CA LEU A 56 -2.67 6.54 4.53
C LEU A 56 -2.05 5.28 3.90
N SER A 57 -2.90 4.38 3.41
CA SER A 57 -2.46 3.12 2.83
C SER A 57 -1.84 3.27 1.44
N ALA A 58 -1.07 2.27 1.02
CA ALA A 58 -0.51 2.18 -0.33
C ALA A 58 -1.59 2.31 -1.42
N GLY A 59 -1.17 2.87 -2.56
CA GLY A 59 -2.02 3.10 -3.72
C GLY A 59 -2.36 4.57 -3.95
N PHE A 60 -2.26 5.43 -2.95
CA PHE A 60 -2.44 6.87 -3.14
C PHE A 60 -1.16 7.50 -3.71
N ASP A 61 -0.04 7.38 -3.02
CA ASP A 61 1.26 7.86 -3.51
C ASP A 61 2.15 6.70 -3.98
N LYS A 62 1.92 6.27 -5.21
CA LYS A 62 2.61 5.10 -5.78
C LYS A 62 4.07 5.35 -6.11
N ASN A 63 4.47 6.61 -6.22
CA ASN A 63 5.79 7.00 -6.68
C ASN A 63 6.56 7.84 -5.65
N ALA A 64 6.08 7.94 -4.42
CA ALA A 64 6.66 8.77 -3.37
C ALA A 64 6.79 10.27 -3.77
N GLU A 65 5.75 10.81 -4.40
CA GLU A 65 5.76 12.16 -4.99
C GLU A 65 5.27 13.25 -4.04
N VAL A 66 4.51 12.87 -2.98
CA VAL A 66 3.80 13.83 -2.09
C VAL A 66 3.86 13.43 -0.61
N ILE A 67 4.97 12.85 -0.18
CA ILE A 67 5.14 12.32 1.18
C ILE A 67 4.90 13.40 2.23
N ASN A 68 5.65 14.51 2.17
CA ASN A 68 5.55 15.62 3.13
C ASN A 68 4.13 16.25 3.16
N PRO A 69 3.49 16.54 2.01
CA PRO A 69 2.10 16.95 1.99
C PRO A 69 1.13 15.98 2.69
N ILE A 70 1.27 14.67 2.46
CA ILE A 70 0.41 13.65 3.10
C ILE A 70 0.55 13.70 4.63
N LEU A 71 1.78 13.73 5.13
CA LEU A 71 2.05 13.78 6.57
C LEU A 71 1.52 15.07 7.20
N ASN A 72 1.51 16.18 6.47
CA ASN A 72 0.90 17.44 6.89
C ASN A 72 -0.64 17.42 6.90
N LEU A 73 -1.29 16.43 6.27
CA LEU A 73 -2.73 16.23 6.36
C LEU A 73 -3.18 15.59 7.67
N GLY A 74 -2.27 15.35 8.62
CA GLY A 74 -2.59 14.80 9.94
C GLY A 74 -2.44 13.29 10.07
N PHE A 75 -2.03 12.59 9.02
CA PHE A 75 -1.71 11.15 9.12
C PHE A 75 -0.46 10.93 9.99
N SER A 76 -0.52 9.93 10.85
CA SER A 76 0.60 9.53 11.70
C SER A 76 1.66 8.76 10.90
N PHE A 77 1.22 8.03 9.91
CA PHE A 77 2.08 7.26 9.01
C PHE A 77 1.49 7.21 7.59
N THR A 78 2.32 6.86 6.63
CA THR A 78 1.87 6.61 5.26
C THR A 78 2.60 5.42 4.66
N GLU A 79 1.90 4.65 3.84
CA GLU A 79 2.45 3.56 3.07
C GLU A 79 2.57 3.98 1.60
N LEU A 80 3.80 4.05 1.10
CA LEU A 80 4.13 4.46 -0.26
C LEU A 80 4.17 3.24 -1.19
N GLY A 81 3.76 3.40 -2.43
CA GLY A 81 3.74 2.30 -3.40
C GLY A 81 2.31 1.88 -3.77
N THR A 82 2.08 0.67 -4.31
CA THR A 82 3.07 -0.41 -4.59
C THR A 82 4.02 0.01 -5.69
N VAL A 83 5.30 -0.13 -5.43
CA VAL A 83 6.38 0.09 -6.41
C VAL A 83 6.84 -1.26 -6.97
N THR A 84 7.20 -1.29 -8.26
CA THR A 84 7.79 -2.44 -8.95
C THR A 84 9.20 -2.10 -9.44
N PRO A 85 10.08 -3.08 -9.73
CA PRO A 85 11.43 -2.78 -10.19
C PRO A 85 11.44 -1.88 -11.42
N LEU A 86 10.67 -2.25 -12.44
CA LEU A 86 10.56 -1.49 -13.68
C LEU A 86 9.27 -0.64 -13.69
N PRO A 87 9.25 0.48 -14.44
CA PRO A 87 8.03 1.24 -14.67
C PRO A 87 6.93 0.37 -15.29
N GLN A 88 5.69 0.56 -14.85
CA GLN A 88 4.56 -0.23 -15.32
C GLN A 88 3.34 0.66 -15.56
N LYS A 89 2.73 0.56 -16.75
CA LYS A 89 1.54 1.36 -17.10
C LYS A 89 0.28 0.92 -16.37
N GLY A 90 0.25 -0.35 -15.93
CA GLY A 90 -0.94 -1.00 -15.38
C GLY A 90 -1.93 -1.40 -16.47
N ASN A 91 -3.15 -1.76 -16.06
CA ASN A 91 -4.20 -2.22 -16.96
C ASN A 91 -4.82 -1.08 -17.78
N SER A 92 -5.59 -1.44 -18.82
CA SER A 92 -6.29 -0.50 -19.71
C SER A 92 -7.31 0.37 -18.94
N LYS A 93 -7.53 1.58 -19.44
CA LYS A 93 -8.56 2.51 -18.93
C LYS A 93 -9.89 2.30 -19.67
N PRO A 94 -11.05 2.60 -19.02
CA PRO A 94 -11.22 3.01 -17.62
C PRO A 94 -10.98 1.87 -16.65
N ARG A 95 -10.35 2.14 -15.52
CA ARG A 95 -9.93 1.13 -14.53
C ARG A 95 -10.22 1.53 -13.07
N ILE A 96 -11.02 2.56 -12.89
CA ILE A 96 -11.59 2.97 -11.59
C ILE A 96 -13.04 3.37 -11.80
N HIS A 97 -13.94 2.75 -11.04
CA HIS A 97 -15.38 3.00 -11.10
C HIS A 97 -15.92 3.32 -9.71
N ARG A 98 -16.72 4.39 -9.60
CA ARG A 98 -17.31 4.84 -8.34
C ARG A 98 -18.75 4.40 -8.22
N PHE A 99 -19.14 3.94 -7.05
CA PHE A 99 -20.50 3.57 -6.68
C PHE A 99 -20.94 4.39 -5.45
N PRO A 100 -21.37 5.66 -5.67
CA PRO A 100 -21.64 6.58 -4.55
C PRO A 100 -22.77 6.11 -3.63
N ALA A 101 -23.82 5.46 -4.18
CA ALA A 101 -24.93 4.94 -3.41
C ALA A 101 -24.49 3.82 -2.44
N GLN A 102 -23.59 2.95 -2.88
CA GLN A 102 -23.01 1.86 -2.09
C GLN A 102 -21.79 2.30 -1.28
N LYS A 103 -21.36 3.56 -1.41
CA LYS A 103 -20.11 4.09 -0.83
C LYS A 103 -18.89 3.21 -1.17
N ALA A 104 -18.86 2.70 -2.39
CA ALA A 104 -17.87 1.74 -2.86
C ALA A 104 -17.15 2.24 -4.12
N LEU A 105 -16.05 1.55 -4.42
CA LEU A 105 -15.21 1.80 -5.58
C LEU A 105 -14.68 0.47 -6.09
N ILE A 106 -14.70 0.26 -7.41
CA ILE A 106 -14.00 -0.85 -8.07
C ILE A 106 -12.75 -0.29 -8.76
N ASN A 107 -11.61 -0.95 -8.57
CA ASN A 107 -10.39 -0.63 -9.31
C ASN A 107 -9.73 -1.87 -9.90
N SER A 108 -9.16 -1.69 -11.09
CA SER A 108 -8.33 -2.68 -11.79
C SER A 108 -6.99 -2.06 -12.22
N LEU A 109 -6.32 -1.34 -11.32
CA LEU A 109 -5.15 -0.52 -11.64
C LEU A 109 -3.94 -1.31 -12.14
N GLY A 110 -3.62 -2.49 -11.57
CA GLY A 110 -2.51 -3.34 -12.00
C GLY A 110 -1.13 -2.74 -11.73
N PHE A 111 -0.90 -2.22 -10.51
CA PHE A 111 0.39 -1.66 -10.04
C PHE A 111 1.02 -0.61 -10.98
N ASN A 112 0.22 0.32 -11.51
CA ASN A 112 0.75 1.40 -12.31
C ASN A 112 1.67 2.31 -11.49
N ASN A 113 2.95 2.36 -11.85
CA ASN A 113 3.97 3.17 -11.17
C ASN A 113 5.14 3.50 -12.11
N LYS A 114 6.05 4.38 -11.67
CA LYS A 114 7.20 4.87 -12.45
C LYS A 114 8.48 4.08 -12.23
N GLY A 115 8.40 2.95 -11.51
CA GLY A 115 9.53 2.08 -11.19
C GLY A 115 10.37 2.55 -10.01
N MET A 116 11.24 1.65 -9.59
CA MET A 116 12.08 1.77 -8.39
C MET A 116 13.01 2.99 -8.42
N ASP A 117 13.61 3.31 -9.57
CA ASP A 117 14.58 4.41 -9.68
C ASP A 117 13.93 5.78 -9.42
N VAL A 118 12.71 5.99 -9.93
CA VAL A 118 11.96 7.22 -9.68
C VAL A 118 11.49 7.29 -8.23
N PHE A 119 11.04 6.16 -7.70
CA PHE A 119 10.56 6.05 -6.33
C PHE A 119 11.67 6.39 -5.32
N GLU A 120 12.83 5.75 -5.43
CA GLU A 120 14.00 6.00 -4.58
C GLU A 120 14.46 7.46 -4.64
N ARG A 121 14.60 8.02 -5.86
CA ARG A 121 14.96 9.42 -6.03
C ARG A 121 13.99 10.37 -5.34
N ASN A 122 12.68 10.09 -5.43
CA ASN A 122 11.66 10.94 -4.82
C ASN A 122 11.72 10.88 -3.28
N ILE A 123 11.96 9.71 -2.70
CA ILE A 123 12.16 9.59 -1.24
C ILE A 123 13.40 10.37 -0.80
N ASN A 124 14.52 10.18 -1.48
CA ASN A 124 15.77 10.87 -1.14
C ASN A 124 15.63 12.41 -1.22
N ASN A 125 14.88 12.90 -2.21
CA ASN A 125 14.63 14.34 -2.36
C ASN A 125 13.61 14.91 -1.36
N SER A 126 12.92 14.09 -0.60
CA SER A 126 11.86 14.55 0.31
C SER A 126 12.37 15.09 1.65
N ASN A 127 13.66 14.87 1.98
CA ASN A 127 14.29 15.27 3.24
C ASN A 127 13.48 14.82 4.47
N LEU A 128 12.95 13.59 4.44
CA LEU A 128 12.05 13.06 5.48
C LEU A 128 12.66 13.10 6.88
N LYS A 129 13.92 12.70 7.01
CA LYS A 129 14.62 12.65 8.30
C LYS A 129 14.76 14.01 8.96
N GLU A 130 14.85 15.07 8.18
CA GLU A 130 14.96 16.43 8.68
C GLU A 130 13.60 17.03 9.06
N ASN A 131 12.56 16.71 8.26
CA ASN A 131 11.26 17.36 8.35
C ASN A 131 10.24 16.62 9.24
N PHE A 132 10.41 15.29 9.42
CA PHE A 132 9.38 14.44 10.04
C PHE A 132 9.99 13.30 10.88
N GLN A 133 10.77 13.63 11.89
CA GLN A 133 11.42 12.64 12.78
C GLN A 133 10.41 11.71 13.50
N ASP A 134 9.20 12.22 13.76
CA ASP A 134 8.12 11.51 14.47
C ASP A 134 7.11 10.83 13.52
N LYS A 135 7.38 10.77 12.21
CA LYS A 135 6.46 10.18 11.24
C LYS A 135 7.03 8.87 10.70
N ILE A 136 6.12 7.96 10.40
CA ILE A 136 6.48 6.60 10.02
C ILE A 136 6.11 6.38 8.55
N ILE A 137 7.05 5.81 7.80
CA ILE A 137 6.94 5.56 6.36
C ILE A 137 7.05 4.06 6.10
N GLY A 138 5.97 3.47 5.60
CA GLY A 138 6.00 2.12 5.03
C GLY A 138 6.29 2.15 3.54
N ILE A 139 7.04 1.17 3.05
CA ILE A 139 7.30 0.98 1.62
C ILE A 139 6.64 -0.30 1.17
N ASN A 140 5.66 -0.18 0.29
CA ASN A 140 4.93 -1.31 -0.29
C ASN A 140 5.56 -1.71 -1.61
N ILE A 141 6.04 -2.95 -1.69
CA ILE A 141 6.74 -3.50 -2.85
C ILE A 141 5.94 -4.65 -3.47
N GLY A 142 6.08 -4.80 -4.79
CA GLY A 142 5.45 -5.87 -5.55
C GLY A 142 6.20 -6.13 -6.85
N ASN A 143 5.90 -7.25 -7.50
CA ASN A 143 6.54 -7.65 -8.75
C ASN A 143 5.94 -6.93 -9.97
N ASN A 144 6.70 -6.85 -11.05
CA ASN A 144 6.17 -6.50 -12.35
C ASN A 144 5.20 -7.58 -12.87
N LYS A 145 4.28 -7.18 -13.76
CA LYS A 145 3.24 -8.08 -14.29
C LYS A 145 3.83 -9.28 -15.04
N ASP A 146 4.90 -9.06 -15.78
CA ASP A 146 5.52 -10.05 -16.65
C ASP A 146 6.67 -10.81 -15.96
N THR A 147 6.85 -10.63 -14.66
CA THR A 147 7.87 -11.33 -13.87
C THR A 147 7.48 -12.80 -13.67
N VAL A 148 8.37 -13.71 -14.02
CA VAL A 148 8.15 -15.16 -13.85
C VAL A 148 8.40 -15.58 -12.39
N GLU A 149 9.52 -15.18 -11.80
CA GLU A 149 9.86 -15.50 -10.40
C GLU A 149 9.75 -14.23 -9.53
N ILE A 150 8.70 -14.18 -8.71
CA ILE A 150 8.40 -13.03 -7.86
C ILE A 150 9.55 -12.67 -6.93
N LEU A 151 10.30 -13.66 -6.43
CA LEU A 151 11.39 -13.45 -5.49
C LEU A 151 12.52 -12.60 -6.07
N ASP A 152 12.76 -12.68 -7.38
CA ASP A 152 13.79 -11.86 -8.04
C ASP A 152 13.47 -10.37 -7.98
N ASP A 153 12.21 -10.01 -8.20
CA ASP A 153 11.77 -8.63 -8.12
C ASP A 153 11.72 -8.13 -6.67
N LEU A 154 11.22 -8.98 -5.75
CA LEU A 154 11.18 -8.64 -4.34
C LEU A 154 12.59 -8.43 -3.76
N LYS A 155 13.56 -9.26 -4.18
CA LYS A 155 14.97 -9.11 -3.79
C LYS A 155 15.53 -7.77 -4.26
N LYS A 156 15.39 -7.44 -5.56
CA LYS A 156 15.85 -6.16 -6.12
C LYS A 156 15.29 -4.96 -5.37
N LEU A 157 14.00 -5.00 -5.07
CA LEU A 157 13.31 -3.92 -4.35
C LEU A 157 13.75 -3.84 -2.89
N PHE A 158 13.84 -4.98 -2.20
CA PHE A 158 14.25 -5.05 -0.81
C PHE A 158 15.67 -4.49 -0.64
N ASP A 159 16.65 -5.04 -1.36
CA ASP A 159 18.06 -4.65 -1.27
C ASP A 159 18.26 -3.13 -1.46
N ARG A 160 17.41 -2.51 -2.26
CA ARG A 160 17.53 -1.11 -2.61
C ARG A 160 16.74 -0.16 -1.70
N LEU A 161 15.59 -0.60 -1.20
CA LEU A 161 14.62 0.29 -0.56
C LEU A 161 14.51 0.12 0.96
N TYR A 162 15.00 -0.98 1.56
CA TYR A 162 14.79 -1.28 2.97
C TYR A 162 15.31 -0.20 3.93
N ARG A 163 16.32 0.59 3.54
CA ARG A 163 16.89 1.68 4.35
C ARG A 163 16.12 2.99 4.26
N LEU A 164 15.17 3.08 3.34
CA LEU A 164 14.45 4.32 3.04
C LEU A 164 13.12 4.43 3.78
N GLY A 165 12.63 3.34 4.38
CA GLY A 165 11.40 3.30 5.15
C GLY A 165 11.61 2.82 6.57
N ASP A 166 10.53 2.83 7.32
CA ASP A 166 10.45 2.34 8.70
C ASP A 166 9.94 0.90 8.78
N TYR A 167 9.24 0.44 7.75
CA TYR A 167 8.83 -0.95 7.53
C TYR A 167 8.66 -1.24 6.04
N ILE A 168 8.76 -2.50 5.67
CA ILE A 168 8.53 -2.98 4.30
C ILE A 168 7.23 -3.79 4.25
N VAL A 169 6.45 -3.61 3.19
CA VAL A 169 5.25 -4.41 2.93
C VAL A 169 5.40 -5.19 1.66
N ILE A 170 5.30 -6.52 1.76
CA ILE A 170 5.25 -7.42 0.62
C ILE A 170 3.80 -7.57 0.17
N ASN A 171 3.47 -7.08 -1.01
CA ASN A 171 2.10 -7.08 -1.51
C ASN A 171 1.80 -8.33 -2.37
N LEU A 172 1.22 -9.36 -1.76
CA LEU A 172 0.86 -10.63 -2.42
C LEU A 172 -0.63 -10.70 -2.81
N SER A 173 -1.38 -9.62 -2.71
CA SER A 173 -2.84 -9.67 -2.61
C SER A 173 -3.59 -8.91 -3.71
N SER A 174 -2.90 -8.30 -4.68
CA SER A 174 -3.59 -7.58 -5.74
C SER A 174 -4.43 -8.53 -6.61
N PRO A 175 -5.74 -8.27 -6.77
CA PRO A 175 -6.57 -9.04 -7.70
C PRO A 175 -6.31 -8.68 -9.17
N ASN A 176 -5.52 -7.65 -9.42
CA ASN A 176 -5.34 -7.02 -10.72
C ASN A 176 -4.02 -7.46 -11.40
N THR A 177 -3.29 -8.37 -10.77
CA THR A 177 -2.07 -8.99 -11.27
C THR A 177 -2.31 -10.50 -11.36
N PRO A 178 -2.34 -11.10 -12.56
CA PRO A 178 -2.60 -12.53 -12.73
C PRO A 178 -1.63 -13.39 -11.91
N GLY A 179 -2.16 -14.43 -11.26
CA GLY A 179 -1.36 -15.39 -10.48
C GLY A 179 -0.78 -14.87 -9.16
N LEU A 180 -0.82 -13.55 -8.88
CA LEU A 180 -0.20 -13.01 -7.67
C LEU A 180 -0.78 -13.60 -6.38
N ARG A 181 -2.09 -13.83 -6.33
CA ARG A 181 -2.77 -14.40 -5.16
C ARG A 181 -2.46 -15.88 -4.92
N ASP A 182 -1.94 -16.61 -5.91
CA ASP A 182 -1.45 -17.97 -5.73
C ASP A 182 -0.27 -18.03 -4.76
N ASN A 183 0.42 -16.91 -4.55
CA ASN A 183 1.46 -16.76 -3.53
C ASN A 183 0.92 -16.73 -2.08
N LEU A 184 -0.39 -16.67 -1.89
CA LEU A 184 -1.03 -16.80 -0.57
C LEU A 184 -1.36 -18.26 -0.21
N LYS A 185 -1.16 -19.22 -1.13
CA LYS A 185 -1.22 -20.64 -0.82
C LYS A 185 -0.05 -21.02 0.08
N SER A 186 -0.28 -21.90 1.04
CA SER A 186 0.63 -22.28 2.12
C SER A 186 2.10 -22.41 1.69
N GLN A 187 2.41 -23.30 0.74
CA GLN A 187 3.79 -23.55 0.31
C GLN A 187 4.48 -22.33 -0.32
N ASN A 188 3.76 -21.56 -1.14
CA ASN A 188 4.29 -20.37 -1.78
C ASN A 188 4.50 -19.25 -0.76
N PHE A 189 3.55 -19.08 0.16
CA PHE A 189 3.63 -18.06 1.21
C PHE A 189 4.83 -18.32 2.11
N GLU A 190 5.01 -19.56 2.59
CA GLU A 190 6.15 -19.96 3.41
C GLU A 190 7.49 -19.74 2.68
N LYS A 191 7.58 -20.15 1.41
CA LYS A 191 8.77 -19.89 0.57
C LYS A 191 9.10 -18.40 0.52
N ILE A 192 8.10 -17.53 0.32
CA ILE A 192 8.33 -16.09 0.25
C ILE A 192 8.75 -15.54 1.61
N VAL A 193 8.07 -15.87 2.69
CA VAL A 193 8.41 -15.45 4.05
C VAL A 193 9.86 -15.79 4.38
N THR A 194 10.24 -17.06 4.21
CA THR A 194 11.60 -17.54 4.51
C THR A 194 12.67 -16.82 3.68
N ASN A 195 12.42 -16.62 2.36
CA ASN A 195 13.39 -15.93 1.51
C ASN A 195 13.52 -14.44 1.87
N ILE A 196 12.43 -13.75 2.17
CA ILE A 196 12.48 -12.32 2.54
C ILE A 196 13.15 -12.13 3.90
N HIS A 197 12.89 -13.00 4.88
CA HIS A 197 13.61 -12.98 6.17
C HIS A 197 15.10 -13.23 5.98
N ARG A 198 15.49 -14.20 5.14
CA ARG A 198 16.89 -14.42 4.80
C ARG A 198 17.53 -13.18 4.19
N LEU A 199 16.87 -12.47 3.27
CA LEU A 199 17.36 -11.21 2.71
C LEU A 199 17.55 -10.13 3.78
N ARG A 200 16.63 -10.04 4.75
CA ARG A 200 16.75 -9.13 5.90
C ARG A 200 18.01 -9.44 6.71
N ASP A 201 18.25 -10.72 6.98
CA ASP A 201 19.41 -11.17 7.77
C ASP A 201 20.72 -10.97 7.00
N GLU A 202 20.78 -11.30 5.70
CA GLU A 202 21.94 -11.05 4.81
C GLU A 202 22.32 -9.57 4.76
N ASN A 203 21.35 -8.67 4.87
CA ASN A 203 21.54 -7.22 4.94
C ASN A 203 21.81 -6.69 6.37
N ASN A 204 21.94 -7.56 7.37
CA ASN A 204 22.05 -7.20 8.79
C ASN A 204 20.99 -6.17 9.23
N SER A 205 19.79 -6.29 8.72
CA SER A 205 18.69 -5.36 8.98
C SER A 205 17.73 -5.90 10.04
N LYS A 206 17.12 -4.98 10.79
CA LYS A 206 16.00 -5.29 11.72
C LYS A 206 14.71 -4.59 11.28
N ILE A 207 14.63 -4.21 10.01
CA ILE A 207 13.44 -3.55 9.50
C ILE A 207 12.23 -4.49 9.61
N PRO A 208 11.10 -4.03 10.15
CA PRO A 208 9.88 -4.83 10.17
C PRO A 208 9.39 -5.16 8.75
N ILE A 209 8.97 -6.40 8.54
CA ILE A 209 8.45 -6.90 7.27
C ILE A 209 7.02 -7.37 7.46
N LEU A 210 6.10 -6.75 6.73
CA LEU A 210 4.68 -7.07 6.76
C LEU A 210 4.25 -7.72 5.45
N PHE A 211 3.26 -8.60 5.53
CA PHE A 211 2.66 -9.21 4.34
C PHE A 211 1.23 -8.74 4.19
N LYS A 212 0.90 -8.14 3.02
CA LYS A 212 -0.46 -7.70 2.72
C LYS A 212 -1.20 -8.80 1.99
N ILE A 213 -2.27 -9.28 2.63
CA ILE A 213 -3.05 -10.43 2.18
C ILE A 213 -4.39 -10.04 1.56
N SER A 214 -5.02 -10.99 0.86
CA SER A 214 -6.34 -10.85 0.26
C SER A 214 -7.46 -11.18 1.26
N PRO A 215 -8.63 -10.53 1.20
CA PRO A 215 -9.78 -10.98 1.96
C PRO A 215 -10.43 -12.24 1.36
N ASP A 216 -10.13 -12.57 0.10
CA ASP A 216 -10.77 -13.63 -0.67
C ASP A 216 -9.99 -14.96 -0.61
N ILE A 217 -9.34 -15.25 0.50
CA ILE A 217 -8.64 -16.51 0.76
C ILE A 217 -9.55 -17.50 1.48
N SER A 218 -9.34 -18.80 1.29
CA SER A 218 -10.10 -19.85 1.95
C SER A 218 -9.83 -19.87 3.47
N ASP A 219 -10.71 -20.49 4.24
CA ASP A 219 -10.51 -20.63 5.69
C ASP A 219 -9.29 -21.50 6.01
N GLN A 220 -8.95 -22.44 5.12
CA GLN A 220 -7.72 -23.21 5.26
C GLN A 220 -6.49 -22.32 5.03
N ASP A 221 -6.47 -21.50 3.96
CA ASP A 221 -5.36 -20.58 3.71
C ASP A 221 -5.18 -19.57 4.86
N LYS A 222 -6.27 -19.09 5.48
CA LYS A 222 -6.20 -18.21 6.66
C LYS A 222 -5.47 -18.88 7.82
N LYS A 223 -5.80 -20.15 8.10
CA LYS A 223 -5.14 -20.94 9.14
C LYS A 223 -3.67 -21.16 8.83
N ASP A 224 -3.36 -21.54 7.60
CA ASP A 224 -2.00 -21.81 7.16
C ASP A 224 -1.14 -20.53 7.21
N ILE A 225 -1.64 -19.40 6.69
CA ILE A 225 -0.95 -18.11 6.79
C ILE A 225 -0.69 -17.74 8.25
N SER A 226 -1.67 -17.94 9.14
CA SER A 226 -1.51 -17.66 10.57
C SER A 226 -0.42 -18.51 11.20
N LEU A 227 -0.42 -19.81 10.94
CA LEU A 227 0.57 -20.75 11.47
C LEU A 227 1.98 -20.45 10.93
N ILE A 228 2.11 -20.22 9.62
CA ILE A 228 3.38 -19.86 8.99
C ILE A 228 3.90 -18.54 9.55
N SER A 229 3.02 -17.55 9.72
CA SER A 229 3.40 -16.25 10.27
C SER A 229 3.92 -16.35 11.70
N LEU A 230 3.29 -17.16 12.54
CA LEU A 230 3.75 -17.41 13.91
C LEU A 230 5.06 -18.21 13.95
N ALA A 231 5.18 -19.26 13.13
CA ALA A 231 6.36 -20.13 13.11
C ALA A 231 7.62 -19.42 12.58
N ASN A 232 7.45 -18.38 11.78
CA ASN A 232 8.56 -17.63 11.17
C ASN A 232 8.72 -16.20 11.76
N ASP A 233 8.07 -15.88 12.89
CA ASP A 233 8.16 -14.57 13.54
C ASP A 233 7.92 -13.40 12.55
N VAL A 234 6.84 -13.49 11.75
CA VAL A 234 6.44 -12.43 10.84
C VAL A 234 6.05 -11.19 11.64
N ASP A 235 6.63 -10.03 11.32
CA ASP A 235 6.43 -8.80 12.09
C ASP A 235 4.99 -8.25 12.02
N GLY A 236 4.23 -8.62 10.99
CA GLY A 236 2.80 -8.28 10.90
C GLY A 236 2.12 -8.63 9.60
N LEU A 237 0.79 -8.59 9.62
CA LEU A 237 -0.06 -8.78 8.45
C LEU A 237 -0.91 -7.54 8.21
N ILE A 238 -1.07 -7.14 6.93
CA ILE A 238 -2.02 -6.08 6.56
C ILE A 238 -3.32 -6.71 6.05
N LEU A 239 -4.38 -6.51 6.81
CA LEU A 239 -5.72 -7.01 6.56
C LEU A 239 -6.63 -5.87 6.12
N THR A 240 -6.96 -5.72 4.85
CA THR A 240 -6.60 -6.53 3.69
C THR A 240 -6.46 -5.67 2.43
N ASN A 241 -6.23 -6.30 1.27
CA ASN A 241 -6.44 -5.68 -0.02
C ASN A 241 -7.95 -5.63 -0.35
N THR A 242 -8.31 -5.22 -1.55
CA THR A 242 -9.68 -5.20 -2.08
C THR A 242 -10.22 -6.60 -2.35
N THR A 243 -11.55 -6.78 -2.28
CA THR A 243 -12.23 -8.07 -2.55
C THR A 243 -12.69 -8.19 -4.01
N VAL A 244 -12.69 -9.40 -4.56
CA VAL A 244 -13.35 -9.70 -5.83
C VAL A 244 -14.84 -10.00 -5.68
N ASN A 245 -15.34 -10.11 -4.44
CA ASN A 245 -16.76 -10.25 -4.18
C ASN A 245 -17.48 -8.92 -4.50
N LYS A 246 -18.39 -8.96 -5.47
CA LYS A 246 -19.10 -7.80 -6.00
C LYS A 246 -20.59 -7.77 -5.63
N SER A 247 -21.01 -8.63 -4.72
CA SER A 247 -22.42 -8.73 -4.29
C SER A 247 -23.05 -7.41 -3.88
N MET A 248 -22.25 -6.52 -3.29
CA MET A 248 -22.74 -5.22 -2.82
C MET A 248 -22.88 -4.16 -3.90
N VAL A 249 -22.18 -4.28 -5.01
CA VAL A 249 -22.23 -3.31 -6.13
C VAL A 249 -23.01 -3.87 -7.33
N ASN A 250 -23.28 -5.17 -7.34
CA ASN A 250 -24.03 -5.89 -8.39
C ASN A 250 -23.52 -5.59 -9.83
N GLU A 251 -22.19 -5.57 -10.01
CA GLU A 251 -21.56 -5.20 -11.27
C GLU A 251 -20.61 -6.30 -11.77
N LYS A 252 -20.55 -6.45 -13.09
CA LYS A 252 -19.66 -7.42 -13.75
C LYS A 252 -18.28 -6.86 -14.13
N LEU A 253 -17.94 -5.66 -13.65
CA LEU A 253 -16.67 -5.02 -13.94
C LEU A 253 -15.49 -5.80 -13.35
N GLU A 254 -14.36 -5.84 -14.03
CA GLU A 254 -13.13 -6.42 -13.52
C GLU A 254 -12.52 -5.55 -12.42
N GLY A 255 -11.81 -6.18 -11.48
CA GLY A 255 -11.10 -5.48 -10.42
C GLY A 255 -11.58 -5.80 -9.00
N GLY A 256 -10.95 -5.15 -8.04
CA GLY A 256 -11.26 -5.29 -6.63
C GLY A 256 -12.15 -4.19 -6.10
N VAL A 257 -13.10 -4.57 -5.26
CA VAL A 257 -14.03 -3.65 -4.56
C VAL A 257 -13.39 -3.15 -3.27
N SER A 258 -13.51 -1.85 -3.02
CA SER A 258 -13.14 -1.19 -1.76
C SER A 258 -14.25 -0.22 -1.32
N GLY A 259 -14.21 0.21 -0.06
CA GLY A 259 -15.16 1.15 0.53
C GLY A 259 -15.79 0.61 1.81
N LEU A 260 -16.90 1.22 2.26
CA LEU A 260 -17.60 0.81 3.49
C LEU A 260 -18.10 -0.64 3.46
N SER A 261 -18.29 -1.20 2.27
CA SER A 261 -18.69 -2.59 2.10
C SER A 261 -17.71 -3.59 2.71
N LEU A 262 -16.40 -3.29 2.73
CA LEU A 262 -15.40 -4.18 3.31
C LEU A 262 -15.44 -4.25 4.84
N ILE A 263 -15.92 -3.21 5.50
CA ILE A 263 -16.02 -3.18 6.97
C ILE A 263 -17.07 -4.18 7.49
N HIS A 264 -18.03 -4.55 6.66
CA HIS A 264 -19.14 -5.41 7.00
C HIS A 264 -19.01 -6.85 6.46
N ILE A 265 -17.93 -7.14 5.77
CA ILE A 265 -17.62 -8.50 5.28
C ILE A 265 -16.73 -9.23 6.30
#